data_c9dfa320fa411ee6a97300f8b513fa1b
#
_entry.id   c9dfa320fa411ee6a97300f8b513fa1b
#
_cell.length_a   1.000
_cell.length_b   1.000
_cell.length_c   1.000
_cell.angle_alpha   90.00
_cell.angle_beta   90.00
_cell.angle_gamma   90.00
#
_symmetry.space_group_name_H-M   'P 1'
#
loop_
_entity.id
_entity.type
_entity.pdbx_description
1 polymer ?
#
loop_
_entity_poly.entity_id
_entity_poly.type
_entity_poly.pdbx_seq_one_letter_code
_entity_poly.pdbx_strand_id
1 'polypeptide(L)' 'MDQMKIGRFIAERRKRVSLTQLQLAEKLGITDRAVSKWETGKAMPDA' A
#
# COMPACT_ATOMS: atom_id res chain seq x y z
N MET A 1 -7.99 -13.66 5.82
CA MET A 1 -7.38 -13.12 4.61
C MET A 1 -5.89 -13.00 4.77
N ASP A 2 -5.17 -13.22 3.68
CA ASP A 2 -3.71 -13.22 3.69
C ASP A 2 -3.20 -11.79 3.53
N GLN A 3 -2.44 -11.31 4.52
CA GLN A 3 -1.85 -9.96 4.47
C GLN A 3 -0.93 -9.78 3.26
N MET A 4 -0.22 -10.84 2.88
CA MET A 4 0.66 -10.77 1.71
C MET A 4 -0.14 -10.54 0.43
N LYS A 5 -1.29 -11.20 0.29
CA LYS A 5 -2.14 -11.02 -0.89
C LYS A 5 -2.72 -9.62 -0.95
N ILE A 6 -3.14 -9.10 0.19
CA ILE A 6 -3.67 -7.73 0.27
C ILE A 6 -2.58 -6.73 -0.10
N GLY A 7 -1.37 -6.93 0.42
CA GLY A 7 -0.24 -6.06 0.11
C GLY A 7 0.08 -6.06 -1.38
N ARG A 8 0.10 -7.24 -2.00
CA ARG A 8 0.36 -7.35 -3.43
C ARG A 8 -0.73 -6.67 -4.25
N PHE A 9 -1.99 -6.80 -3.82
CA PHE A 9 -3.09 -6.13 -4.50
C PHE A 9 -2.90 -4.61 -4.47
N ILE A 10 -2.55 -4.07 -3.32
CA ILE A 10 -2.29 -2.63 -3.17
C ILE A 10 -1.15 -2.20 -4.09
N ALA A 11 -0.05 -2.95 -4.09
CA ALA A 11 1.09 -2.63 -4.94
C ALA A 11 0.73 -2.65 -6.42
N GLU A 12 -0.02 -3.65 -6.85
CA GLU A 12 -0.43 -3.77 -8.24
C GLU A 12 -1.33 -2.62 -8.66
N ARG A 13 -2.29 -2.27 -7.82
CA ARG A 13 -3.19 -1.15 -8.11
C ARG A 13 -2.41 0.16 -8.19
N ARG A 14 -1.48 0.35 -7.25
CA ARG A 14 -0.63 1.54 -7.25
C ARG A 14 0.15 1.66 -8.56
N LYS A 15 0.76 0.56 -8.98
CA LYS A 15 1.57 0.55 -10.20
C LYS A 15 0.73 0.78 -11.44
N ARG A 16 -0.50 0.29 -11.45
CA ARG A 16 -1.41 0.48 -12.60
C ARG A 16 -1.70 1.95 -12.86
N VAL A 17 -1.78 2.75 -11.80
CA VAL A 17 -2.03 4.18 -11.94
C VAL A 17 -0.74 4.98 -11.91
N SER A 18 0.40 4.31 -12.01
CA SER A 18 1.74 4.91 -12.09
C SER A 18 2.06 5.80 -10.90
N LEU A 19 1.64 5.39 -9.71
CA LEU A 19 1.95 6.12 -8.48
C LEU A 19 3.13 5.49 -7.76
N THR A 20 3.96 6.33 -7.14
CA THR A 20 4.96 5.85 -6.19
C THR A 20 4.28 5.59 -4.84
N GLN A 21 4.98 4.91 -3.93
CA GLN A 21 4.46 4.71 -2.57
C GLN A 21 4.19 6.06 -1.90
N LEU A 22 5.08 7.02 -2.09
CA LEU A 22 4.91 8.33 -1.49
C LEU A 22 3.69 9.04 -2.07
N GLN A 23 3.48 8.97 -3.37
CA GLN A 23 2.33 9.60 -4.01
C GLN A 23 1.03 8.98 -3.52
N LEU A 24 0.98 7.66 -3.39
CA LEU A 24 -0.21 7.00 -2.85
C LEU A 24 -0.45 7.43 -1.41
N ALA A 25 0.61 7.46 -0.60
CA ALA A 25 0.51 7.87 0.80
C ALA A 25 -0.05 9.28 0.93
N GLU A 26 0.41 10.20 0.10
CA GLU A 26 -0.09 11.56 0.09
C GLU A 26 -1.59 11.62 -0.23
N LYS A 27 -2.04 10.81 -1.18
CA LYS A 27 -3.45 10.76 -1.53
C LYS A 27 -4.32 10.23 -0.40
N LEU A 28 -3.78 9.31 0.39
CA LEU A 28 -4.50 8.69 1.51
C LEU A 28 -4.32 9.44 2.82
N GLY A 29 -3.45 10.44 2.85
CA GLY A 29 -3.17 11.20 4.07
C GLY A 29 -2.37 10.42 5.10
N ILE A 30 -1.53 9.49 4.64
CA ILE A 30 -0.70 8.66 5.50
C ILE A 30 0.76 8.77 5.08
N THR A 31 1.65 8.03 5.75
CA THR A 31 3.07 8.03 5.42
C THR A 31 3.40 6.97 4.38
N ASP A 32 4.49 7.19 3.64
CA ASP A 32 4.98 6.20 2.69
C ASP A 32 5.42 4.92 3.39
N ARG A 33 5.86 5.01 4.64
CA ARG A 33 6.21 3.84 5.44
C ARG A 33 5.01 2.94 5.68
N ALA A 34 3.84 3.56 5.92
CA ALA A 34 2.61 2.78 6.09
C ALA A 34 2.29 2.00 4.82
N VAL A 35 2.38 2.65 3.67
CA VAL A 35 2.15 1.98 2.38
C VAL A 35 3.14 0.84 2.20
N SER A 36 4.41 1.06 2.50
CA SER A 36 5.44 0.03 2.38
C SER A 36 5.12 -1.17 3.26
N LYS A 37 4.68 -0.94 4.49
CA LYS A 37 4.32 -2.03 5.40
C LYS A 37 3.15 -2.83 4.86
N TRP A 38 2.15 -2.16 4.29
CA TRP A 38 1.01 -2.85 3.69
C TRP A 38 1.47 -3.73 2.52
N GLU A 39 2.31 -3.19 1.65
CA GLU A 39 2.74 -3.89 0.44
C GLU A 39 3.65 -5.08 0.76
N THR A 40 4.33 -5.06 1.89
CA THR A 40 5.18 -6.17 2.32
C THR A 40 4.50 -7.13 3.27
N GLY A 41 3.24 -6.89 3.61
CA GLY A 41 2.48 -7.77 4.49
C GLY A 41 2.79 -7.62 5.97
N LYS A 42 3.53 -6.58 6.35
CA LYS A 42 3.86 -6.34 7.75
C LYS A 42 2.74 -5.68 8.54
N ALA A 43 1.85 -5.01 7.83
CA ALA A 43 0.68 -4.38 8.43
C ALA A 43 -0.44 -4.39 7.40
N MET A 44 -1.67 -4.19 7.87
CA MET A 44 -2.84 -4.10 6.99
C MET A 44 -3.42 -2.70 7.08
N PRO A 45 -4.04 -2.21 6.00
CA PRO A 45 -4.81 -0.97 6.11
C PRO A 45 -5.85 -1.13 7.21
N ASP A 46 -5.93 -0.15 8.07
CA ASP A 46 -6.89 -0.19 9.15
C ASP A 46 -8.28 0.08 8.61
N ALA A 47 -9.19 -0.78 8.98
CA ALA A 47 -10.55 -0.65 8.50
C ALA A 47 -11.32 0.43 9.26
#